data_d3e802fc8618e7044757804979c98500
#
_entry.id   d3e802fc8618e7044757804979c98500
#
_cell.length_a   1.000
_cell.length_b   1.000
_cell.length_c   1.000
_cell.angle_alpha   90.00
_cell.angle_beta   90.00
_cell.angle_gamma   90.00
#
_symmetry.space_group_name_H-M   'P 1'
#
loop_
_entity.id
_entity.type
_entity.pdbx_description
1 polymer ?
#
loop_
_entity_poly.entity_id
_entity_poly.type
_entity_poly.pdbx_seq_one_letter_code
_entity_poly.pdbx_strand_id
1 'polypeptide(L)'
;MLFRSFGDKCEFSGLGALTEFFSSVPQAVQERWPFDLSDKGYRTFYEQALIVSEQLGFVSRLHLRARITKGEETYAVSRKICFEDDKMVFVHDSLRREKGAAGANFAHLLMARTRDFLQAYDQIRKICYKNEHSEIFVQARSAPKGKIPVYGGYIWANQGFDFRDKSDLPRFRDRFRSFLSAHGVKITDKDLKRFTRPCHFAAFGCGIQVADDNGNGVHLGKAFMLEQTWFGRWSTENPRAEEKRYAEAYNREGIPHASRRRQAVAVLNENYKN
;
A
#
# COMPACT_ATOMS: atom_id res chain seq x y z
N MET A 1 1.90 27.36 14.65
CA MET A 1 2.40 26.63 15.82
C MET A 1 3.87 26.34 15.56
N LEU A 2 4.76 27.00 16.34
CA LEU A 2 6.21 26.94 16.11
C LEU A 2 6.73 25.59 16.65
N PHE A 3 7.09 24.66 15.76
CA PHE A 3 7.99 23.60 16.16
C PHE A 3 9.34 24.23 16.48
N ARG A 4 9.74 24.20 17.74
CA ARG A 4 11.07 24.67 18.14
C ARG A 4 12.11 23.79 17.47
N SER A 5 12.98 24.41 16.68
CA SER A 5 14.21 23.76 16.20
C SER A 5 15.09 23.45 17.39
N PHE A 6 15.25 22.19 17.73
CA PHE A 6 16.27 21.76 18.66
C PHE A 6 17.41 21.17 17.84
N GLY A 7 18.59 21.72 18.02
CA GLY A 7 19.81 21.37 17.33
C GLY A 7 20.42 20.02 17.71
N ASP A 8 19.71 19.17 18.44
CA ASP A 8 20.16 17.82 18.80
C ASP A 8 19.04 16.82 18.48
N LYS A 9 19.43 15.59 18.13
CA LYS A 9 18.48 14.49 17.94
C LYS A 9 17.71 14.26 19.24
N CYS A 10 16.54 14.85 19.35
CA CYS A 10 15.62 14.55 20.43
C CYS A 10 14.83 13.29 20.04
N GLU A 11 15.20 12.16 20.62
CA GLU A 11 14.42 10.93 20.53
C GLU A 11 13.46 10.87 21.72
N PHE A 12 12.16 11.00 21.45
CA PHE A 12 11.11 10.71 22.42
C PHE A 12 10.61 9.30 22.15
N SER A 13 10.62 8.45 23.15
CA SER A 13 10.21 7.06 23.00
C SER A 13 8.99 6.72 23.87
N GLY A 14 8.20 5.75 23.38
CA GLY A 14 7.06 5.20 24.11
C GLY A 14 5.79 6.04 24.03
N LEU A 15 4.95 5.95 25.07
CA LEU A 15 3.66 6.66 25.12
C LEU A 15 3.80 8.18 25.08
N GLY A 16 4.91 8.73 25.57
CA GLY A 16 5.20 10.16 25.52
C GLY A 16 5.27 10.69 24.08
N ALA A 17 5.90 9.96 23.18
CA ALA A 17 5.96 10.34 21.75
C ALA A 17 4.58 10.37 21.09
N LEU A 18 3.71 9.39 21.40
CA LEU A 18 2.34 9.40 20.91
C LEU A 18 1.53 10.57 21.46
N THR A 19 1.66 10.86 22.76
CA THR A 19 0.97 11.97 23.40
C THR A 19 1.38 13.31 22.79
N GLU A 20 2.68 13.50 22.55
CA GLU A 20 3.20 14.70 21.91
C GLU A 20 2.70 14.83 20.47
N PHE A 21 2.76 13.74 19.69
CA PHE A 21 2.20 13.71 18.35
C PHE A 21 0.71 14.05 18.34
N PHE A 22 -0.09 13.41 19.22
CA PHE A 22 -1.51 13.68 19.30
C PHE A 22 -1.82 15.12 19.73
N SER A 23 -1.01 15.72 20.60
CA SER A 23 -1.19 17.13 20.96
C SER A 23 -1.03 18.10 19.79
N SER A 24 -0.31 17.68 18.75
CA SER A 24 -0.12 18.45 17.51
C SER A 24 -1.19 18.22 16.45
N VAL A 25 -2.02 17.17 16.61
CA VAL A 25 -3.05 16.77 15.65
C VAL A 25 -4.43 17.19 16.15
N PRO A 26 -5.29 17.84 15.31
CA PRO A 26 -6.63 18.23 15.71
C PRO A 26 -7.46 17.05 16.23
N GLN A 27 -8.28 17.28 17.28
CA GLN A 27 -9.04 16.23 17.95
C GLN A 27 -9.91 15.41 16.97
N ALA A 28 -10.62 16.08 16.05
CA ALA A 28 -11.47 15.41 15.06
C ALA A 28 -10.69 14.46 14.13
N VAL A 29 -9.37 14.65 13.99
CA VAL A 29 -8.49 13.76 13.26
C VAL A 29 -8.03 12.62 14.17
N GLN A 30 -7.74 12.91 15.45
CA GLN A 30 -7.35 11.89 16.43
C GLN A 30 -8.41 10.80 16.56
N GLU A 31 -9.70 11.15 16.56
CA GLU A 31 -10.84 10.23 16.63
C GLU A 31 -10.90 9.24 15.46
N ARG A 32 -10.18 9.53 14.38
CA ARG A 32 -10.06 8.67 13.19
C ARG A 32 -8.70 7.97 13.09
N TRP A 33 -8.02 7.84 14.22
CA TRP A 33 -6.68 7.27 14.25
C TRP A 33 -6.58 5.91 13.52
N PRO A 34 -5.66 5.74 12.56
CA PRO A 34 -5.66 4.60 11.64
C PRO A 34 -5.33 3.26 12.30
N PHE A 35 -4.77 3.27 13.51
CA PHE A 35 -4.50 2.05 14.28
C PHE A 35 -5.65 1.68 15.21
N ASP A 36 -6.65 2.53 15.36
CA ASP A 36 -7.85 2.21 16.12
C ASP A 36 -8.86 1.50 15.22
N LEU A 37 -8.91 0.19 15.37
CA LEU A 37 -9.86 -0.71 14.74
C LEU A 37 -10.76 -1.39 15.80
N SER A 38 -10.96 -0.74 16.94
CA SER A 38 -11.76 -1.26 18.05
C SER A 38 -13.22 -1.49 17.65
N ASP A 39 -13.78 -0.65 16.80
CA ASP A 39 -15.10 -0.83 16.18
C ASP A 39 -15.24 -2.09 15.33
N LYS A 40 -14.13 -2.68 14.91
CA LYS A 40 -14.04 -3.97 14.19
C LYS A 40 -13.61 -5.12 15.11
N GLY A 41 -13.52 -4.88 16.40
CA GLY A 41 -13.15 -5.86 17.42
C GLY A 41 -11.65 -6.15 17.52
N TYR A 42 -10.81 -5.29 16.95
CA TYR A 42 -9.35 -5.39 17.10
C TYR A 42 -8.87 -4.60 18.32
N ARG A 43 -7.75 -5.06 18.91
CA ARG A 43 -7.01 -4.36 19.96
C ARG A 43 -5.63 -4.00 19.47
N THR A 44 -5.19 -2.78 19.72
CA THR A 44 -3.88 -2.27 19.31
C THR A 44 -2.96 -2.16 20.52
N PHE A 45 -1.78 -2.76 20.42
CA PHE A 45 -0.70 -2.67 21.40
C PHE A 45 0.51 -2.03 20.74
N TYR A 46 0.92 -0.88 21.22
CA TYR A 46 2.10 -0.19 20.71
C TYR A 46 3.35 -0.83 21.31
N GLU A 47 4.23 -1.32 20.45
CA GLU A 47 5.53 -1.90 20.84
C GLU A 47 6.62 -0.83 20.83
N GLN A 48 6.50 0.15 19.94
CA GLN A 48 7.42 1.26 19.82
C GLN A 48 6.70 2.48 19.25
N ALA A 49 6.91 3.63 19.86
CA ALA A 49 6.61 4.93 19.29
C ALA A 49 7.85 5.81 19.49
N LEU A 50 8.36 6.40 18.42
CA LEU A 50 9.60 7.16 18.43
C LEU A 50 9.44 8.38 17.54
N ILE A 51 9.65 9.57 18.08
CA ILE A 51 9.80 10.79 17.32
C ILE A 51 11.27 10.97 16.96
N VAL A 52 11.56 11.05 15.66
CA VAL A 52 12.89 11.34 15.14
C VAL A 52 12.85 12.71 14.49
N SER A 53 13.67 13.65 15.00
CA SER A 53 13.89 14.94 14.37
C SER A 53 15.20 14.90 13.59
N GLU A 54 15.15 15.20 12.29
CA GLU A 54 16.36 15.29 11.45
C GLU A 54 16.82 16.75 11.36
N GLN A 55 18.11 17.01 11.63
CA GLN A 55 18.69 18.36 11.71
C GLN A 55 18.66 19.17 10.41
N LEU A 56 18.46 18.58 9.27
CA LEU A 56 18.65 19.22 7.96
C LEU A 56 17.37 19.37 7.13
N GLY A 57 16.23 19.61 7.76
CA GLY A 57 15.05 19.86 6.96
C GLY A 57 13.71 19.79 7.66
N PHE A 58 13.60 20.18 8.91
CA PHE A 58 12.33 20.38 9.61
C PHE A 58 11.31 19.21 9.54
N VAL A 59 11.76 17.98 9.41
CA VAL A 59 10.88 16.82 9.29
C VAL A 59 10.86 16.05 10.60
N SER A 60 9.85 16.32 11.41
CA SER A 60 9.54 15.41 12.53
C SER A 60 8.91 14.15 11.98
N ARG A 61 9.47 13.00 12.32
CA ARG A 61 8.94 11.68 11.92
C ARG A 61 8.50 10.93 13.15
N LEU A 62 7.26 10.50 13.16
CA LEU A 62 6.78 9.52 14.14
C LEU A 62 6.92 8.11 13.56
N HIS A 63 7.79 7.31 14.16
CA HIS A 63 7.91 5.90 13.83
C HIS A 63 7.05 5.10 14.80
N LEU A 64 6.14 4.30 14.27
CA LEU A 64 5.23 3.46 15.04
C LEU A 64 5.43 2.00 14.69
N ARG A 65 5.54 1.17 15.74
CA ARG A 65 5.36 -0.28 15.66
C ARG A 65 4.24 -0.67 16.58
N ALA A 66 3.30 -1.42 16.05
CA ALA A 66 2.16 -1.89 16.81
C ALA A 66 1.84 -3.34 16.47
N ARG A 67 1.33 -4.06 17.47
CA ARG A 67 0.68 -5.35 17.27
C ARG A 67 -0.83 -5.15 17.37
N ILE A 68 -1.56 -5.61 16.36
CA ILE A 68 -3.01 -5.49 16.28
C ILE A 68 -3.59 -6.89 16.30
N THR A 69 -4.49 -7.18 17.26
CA THR A 69 -4.99 -8.52 17.53
C THR A 69 -6.50 -8.59 17.51
N LYS A 70 -7.05 -9.74 17.04
CA LYS A 70 -8.47 -10.09 17.16
C LYS A 70 -8.62 -11.60 17.27
N GLY A 71 -9.04 -12.09 18.44
CA GLY A 71 -9.01 -13.52 18.73
C GLY A 71 -7.60 -14.09 18.55
N GLU A 72 -7.45 -15.08 17.69
CA GLU A 72 -6.15 -15.68 17.37
C GLU A 72 -5.36 -14.91 16.29
N GLU A 73 -6.00 -13.98 15.60
CA GLU A 73 -5.34 -13.18 14.56
C GLU A 73 -4.39 -12.17 15.20
N THR A 74 -3.17 -12.10 14.69
CA THR A 74 -2.17 -11.12 15.13
C THR A 74 -1.42 -10.56 13.94
N TYR A 75 -1.35 -9.25 13.86
CA TYR A 75 -0.66 -8.50 12.83
C TYR A 75 0.37 -7.57 13.44
N ALA A 76 1.61 -7.63 12.98
CA ALA A 76 2.64 -6.65 13.26
C ALA A 76 2.62 -5.57 12.18
N VAL A 77 2.56 -4.31 12.60
CA VAL A 77 2.40 -3.14 11.73
C VAL A 77 3.49 -2.14 12.06
N SER A 78 4.21 -1.68 11.04
CA SER A 78 5.19 -0.58 11.15
C SER A 78 4.81 0.55 10.21
N ARG A 79 4.85 1.79 10.71
CA ARG A 79 4.46 3.00 10.00
C ARG A 79 5.40 4.15 10.35
N LYS A 80 5.59 5.05 9.37
CA LYS A 80 6.23 6.33 9.58
C LYS A 80 5.24 7.43 9.18
N ILE A 81 5.09 8.43 10.03
CA ILE A 81 4.28 9.61 9.76
C ILE A 81 5.21 10.80 9.74
N CYS A 82 5.21 11.52 8.64
CA CYS A 82 6.07 12.68 8.42
C CYS A 82 5.22 13.89 8.07
N PHE A 83 5.71 15.07 8.43
CA PHE A 83 5.17 16.33 7.94
C PHE A 83 6.23 16.94 7.01
N GLU A 84 5.90 17.06 5.73
CA GLU A 84 6.75 17.65 4.70
C GLU A 84 5.98 18.83 4.09
N ASP A 85 6.53 20.05 4.17
CA ASP A 85 5.89 21.27 3.65
C ASP A 85 4.42 21.37 4.09
N ASP A 86 4.20 21.16 5.39
CA ASP A 86 2.87 21.12 5.99
C ASP A 86 1.92 20.03 5.46
N LYS A 87 2.37 19.14 4.65
CA LYS A 87 1.67 17.96 4.17
C LYS A 87 1.96 16.77 5.07
N MET A 88 0.94 16.01 5.44
CA MET A 88 1.14 14.76 6.17
C MET A 88 1.43 13.62 5.19
N VAL A 89 2.56 12.97 5.40
CA VAL A 89 2.98 11.80 4.62
C VAL A 89 2.96 10.56 5.49
N PHE A 90 2.21 9.58 5.07
CA PHE A 90 2.09 8.29 5.73
C PHE A 90 2.90 7.25 4.96
N VAL A 91 3.93 6.67 5.59
CA VAL A 91 4.72 5.61 4.95
C VAL A 91 4.36 4.26 5.56
N HIS A 92 3.80 3.38 4.77
CA HIS A 92 3.60 1.99 5.14
C HIS A 92 4.93 1.24 5.01
N ASP A 93 5.59 1.02 6.15
CA ASP A 93 6.90 0.38 6.21
C ASP A 93 6.78 -1.15 6.17
N SER A 94 5.92 -1.71 7.03
CA SER A 94 5.62 -3.15 7.01
C SER A 94 4.23 -3.47 7.55
N LEU A 95 3.67 -4.54 7.02
CA LEU A 95 2.49 -5.22 7.52
C LEU A 95 2.73 -6.72 7.41
N ARG A 96 2.77 -7.40 8.55
CA ARG A 96 3.01 -8.84 8.64
C ARG A 96 1.95 -9.50 9.52
N ARG A 97 1.35 -10.56 9.03
CA ARG A 97 0.56 -11.45 9.87
C ARG A 97 1.52 -12.36 10.65
N GLU A 98 1.33 -12.44 11.95
CA GLU A 98 2.14 -13.28 12.84
C GLU A 98 1.42 -14.58 13.22
N LYS A 99 0.09 -14.51 13.44
CA LYS A 99 -0.74 -15.65 13.82
C LYS A 99 -2.13 -15.60 13.16
N GLY A 100 -2.82 -16.72 13.18
CA GLY A 100 -4.19 -16.87 12.72
C GLY A 100 -4.33 -17.18 11.23
N ALA A 101 -5.53 -17.53 10.81
CA ALA A 101 -5.87 -17.68 9.39
C ALA A 101 -5.76 -16.34 8.66
N ALA A 102 -5.66 -16.35 7.33
CA ALA A 102 -5.68 -15.12 6.57
C ALA A 102 -7.03 -14.41 6.78
N GLY A 103 -7.07 -13.48 7.72
CA GLY A 103 -8.19 -12.56 7.88
C GLY A 103 -8.34 -11.79 6.57
N ALA A 104 -9.45 -12.04 5.86
CA ALA A 104 -9.57 -11.73 4.45
C ALA A 104 -9.45 -10.23 4.12
N ASN A 105 -9.48 -9.32 5.11
CA ASN A 105 -9.59 -7.89 4.83
C ASN A 105 -8.81 -6.97 5.77
N PHE A 106 -7.86 -7.47 6.59
CA PHE A 106 -7.17 -6.61 7.54
C PHE A 106 -6.42 -5.44 6.88
N ALA A 107 -5.66 -5.72 5.82
CA ALA A 107 -4.95 -4.67 5.09
C ALA A 107 -5.92 -3.62 4.50
N HIS A 108 -7.09 -4.05 4.04
CA HIS A 108 -8.15 -3.19 3.55
C HIS A 108 -8.72 -2.28 4.65
N LEU A 109 -9.05 -2.85 5.81
CA LEU A 109 -9.54 -2.08 6.96
C LEU A 109 -8.53 -1.04 7.42
N LEU A 110 -7.26 -1.44 7.55
CA LEU A 110 -6.18 -0.55 7.94
C LEU A 110 -5.98 0.59 6.94
N MET A 111 -6.08 0.28 5.65
CA MET A 111 -5.97 1.28 4.58
C MET A 111 -7.18 2.21 4.55
N ALA A 112 -8.39 1.71 4.73
CA ALA A 112 -9.59 2.54 4.81
C ALA A 112 -9.45 3.56 5.96
N ARG A 113 -9.08 3.10 7.15
CA ARG A 113 -8.83 3.98 8.30
C ARG A 113 -7.73 5.02 8.04
N THR A 114 -6.63 4.61 7.40
CA THR A 114 -5.55 5.55 7.06
C THR A 114 -6.04 6.64 6.10
N ARG A 115 -6.85 6.28 5.10
CA ARG A 115 -7.45 7.25 4.17
C ARG A 115 -8.41 8.20 4.87
N ASP A 116 -9.30 7.68 5.72
CA ASP A 116 -10.24 8.49 6.50
C ASP A 116 -9.50 9.49 7.40
N PHE A 117 -8.42 9.05 8.03
CA PHE A 117 -7.56 9.90 8.86
C PHE A 117 -6.94 11.03 8.05
N LEU A 118 -6.34 10.73 6.89
CA LEU A 118 -5.71 11.75 6.05
C LEU A 118 -6.72 12.71 5.44
N GLN A 119 -7.87 12.23 5.00
CA GLN A 119 -8.95 13.07 4.49
C GLN A 119 -9.47 14.03 5.56
N ALA A 120 -9.62 13.56 6.80
CA ALA A 120 -10.04 14.40 7.92
C ALA A 120 -8.98 15.47 8.24
N TYR A 121 -7.72 15.10 8.24
CA TYR A 121 -6.60 16.01 8.43
C TYR A 121 -6.61 17.11 7.36
N ASP A 122 -6.70 16.75 6.09
CA ASP A 122 -6.73 17.71 4.98
C ASP A 122 -7.97 18.62 5.01
N GLN A 123 -9.14 18.12 5.41
CA GLN A 123 -10.34 18.92 5.52
C GLN A 123 -10.17 20.03 6.57
N ILE A 124 -9.62 19.69 7.75
CA ILE A 124 -9.36 20.66 8.81
C ILE A 124 -8.30 21.67 8.37
N ARG A 125 -7.28 21.19 7.70
CA ARG A 125 -6.16 21.99 7.25
C ARG A 125 -6.52 22.97 6.14
N LYS A 126 -7.35 22.58 5.17
CA LYS A 126 -7.84 23.48 4.09
C LYS A 126 -8.57 24.73 4.60
N ILE A 127 -9.05 24.70 5.83
CA ILE A 127 -9.61 25.89 6.49
C ILE A 127 -8.51 26.91 6.79
N CYS A 128 -7.29 26.43 7.08
CA CYS A 128 -6.15 27.25 7.49
C CYS A 128 -5.18 27.58 6.34
N TYR A 129 -4.99 26.65 5.40
CA TYR A 129 -3.94 26.73 4.36
C TYR A 129 -4.48 26.25 3.00
N LYS A 130 -4.24 27.01 1.94
CA LYS A 130 -4.71 26.68 0.59
C LYS A 130 -3.84 25.63 -0.07
N ASN A 131 -4.47 24.61 -0.66
CA ASN A 131 -3.94 23.68 -1.69
C ASN A 131 -2.95 22.59 -1.27
N GLU A 132 -2.91 22.18 -0.02
CA GLU A 132 -2.05 21.06 0.36
C GLU A 132 -2.83 19.75 0.50
N HIS A 133 -2.23 18.67 0.10
CA HIS A 133 -2.81 17.34 0.14
C HIS A 133 -1.85 16.35 0.82
N SER A 134 -2.42 15.42 1.58
CA SER A 134 -1.67 14.37 2.25
C SER A 134 -1.47 13.17 1.34
N GLU A 135 -0.44 12.38 1.62
CA GLU A 135 -0.06 11.25 0.81
C GLU A 135 0.22 10.00 1.64
N ILE A 136 -0.02 8.84 1.03
CA ILE A 136 0.40 7.55 1.55
C ILE A 136 1.42 6.94 0.60
N PHE A 137 2.60 6.61 1.12
CA PHE A 137 3.63 5.89 0.37
C PHE A 137 3.77 4.46 0.86
N VAL A 138 4.07 3.58 -0.09
CA VAL A 138 4.41 2.19 0.19
C VAL A 138 5.67 1.81 -0.57
N GLN A 139 6.51 1.00 0.08
CA GLN A 139 7.52 0.23 -0.60
C GLN A 139 7.04 -1.23 -0.64
N ALA A 140 6.52 -1.63 -1.79
CA ALA A 140 6.09 -2.99 -2.03
C ALA A 140 7.33 -3.85 -2.28
N ARG A 141 7.68 -4.71 -1.32
CA ARG A 141 8.84 -5.61 -1.44
C ARG A 141 8.39 -7.05 -1.58
N SER A 142 9.14 -7.81 -2.36
CA SER A 142 9.07 -9.28 -2.41
C SER A 142 10.08 -9.89 -1.46
N ALA A 143 9.77 -11.06 -0.89
CA ALA A 143 10.73 -11.81 -0.10
C ALA A 143 11.67 -12.63 -0.99
N PRO A 144 12.95 -12.79 -0.59
CA PRO A 144 13.82 -13.78 -1.18
C PRO A 144 13.28 -15.21 -0.98
N LYS A 145 13.62 -16.13 -1.89
CA LYS A 145 13.28 -17.57 -1.77
C LYS A 145 13.60 -18.12 -0.38
N GLY A 146 12.70 -18.92 0.16
CA GLY A 146 12.89 -19.63 1.43
C GLY A 146 12.65 -18.84 2.71
N LYS A 147 12.21 -17.58 2.63
CA LYS A 147 11.79 -16.78 3.79
C LYS A 147 10.27 -16.58 3.81
N ILE A 148 9.76 -16.09 4.96
CA ILE A 148 8.33 -15.78 5.13
C ILE A 148 7.82 -15.00 3.92
N PRO A 149 6.76 -15.47 3.24
CA PRO A 149 6.30 -14.87 2.01
C PRO A 149 5.84 -13.43 2.25
N VAL A 150 6.46 -12.48 1.55
CA VAL A 150 6.09 -11.07 1.56
C VAL A 150 5.26 -10.77 0.31
N TYR A 151 3.99 -10.51 0.51
CA TYR A 151 3.02 -10.28 -0.57
C TYR A 151 2.88 -8.80 -0.97
N GLY A 152 3.81 -7.94 -0.52
CA GLY A 152 3.70 -6.49 -0.64
C GLY A 152 3.45 -6.02 -2.06
N GLY A 153 4.19 -6.54 -3.05
CA GLY A 153 4.01 -6.18 -4.45
C GLY A 153 2.59 -6.38 -4.96
N TYR A 154 1.98 -7.49 -4.59
CA TYR A 154 0.61 -7.83 -4.98
C TYR A 154 -0.47 -7.13 -4.13
N ILE A 155 -0.29 -7.13 -2.80
CA ILE A 155 -1.29 -6.56 -1.88
C ILE A 155 -1.50 -5.08 -2.15
N TRP A 156 -0.44 -4.30 -2.26
CA TRP A 156 -0.56 -2.86 -2.48
C TRP A 156 -1.11 -2.51 -3.86
N ALA A 157 -0.83 -3.31 -4.88
CA ALA A 157 -1.46 -3.18 -6.19
C ALA A 157 -3.00 -3.34 -6.10
N ASN A 158 -3.46 -4.35 -5.33
CA ASN A 158 -4.89 -4.57 -5.11
C ASN A 158 -5.55 -3.53 -4.19
N GLN A 159 -4.76 -2.74 -3.45
CA GLN A 159 -5.24 -1.60 -2.68
C GLN A 159 -5.34 -0.31 -3.51
N GLY A 160 -5.13 -0.38 -4.84
CA GLY A 160 -5.29 0.76 -5.75
C GLY A 160 -4.16 1.77 -5.73
N PHE A 161 -3.01 1.46 -5.12
CA PHE A 161 -1.84 2.32 -5.22
C PHE A 161 -1.39 2.46 -6.66
N ASP A 162 -1.06 3.69 -7.07
CA ASP A 162 -0.39 3.95 -8.34
C ASP A 162 1.13 3.93 -8.16
N PHE A 163 1.89 3.87 -9.24
CA PHE A 163 3.33 4.07 -9.18
C PHE A 163 3.63 5.47 -8.64
N ARG A 164 4.57 5.56 -7.69
CA ARG A 164 5.05 6.84 -7.18
C ARG A 164 5.71 7.67 -8.29
N ASP A 165 6.50 7.01 -9.12
CA ASP A 165 7.12 7.58 -10.30
C ASP A 165 6.77 6.74 -11.53
N LYS A 166 6.12 7.38 -12.51
CA LYS A 166 5.74 6.73 -13.77
C LYS A 166 6.90 6.52 -14.74
N SER A 167 8.05 7.11 -14.48
CA SER A 167 9.28 6.85 -15.24
C SER A 167 9.72 5.38 -15.14
N ASP A 168 9.36 4.70 -14.06
CA ASP A 168 9.62 3.25 -13.87
C ASP A 168 8.72 2.35 -14.74
N LEU A 169 7.61 2.86 -15.26
CA LEU A 169 6.60 2.07 -15.95
C LEU A 169 7.10 1.35 -17.21
N PRO A 170 7.92 1.96 -18.09
CA PRO A 170 8.47 1.25 -19.26
C PRO A 170 9.28 0.03 -18.85
N ARG A 171 10.19 0.19 -17.89
CA ARG A 171 11.01 -0.92 -17.35
C ARG A 171 10.17 -1.99 -16.68
N PHE A 172 9.09 -1.60 -16.02
CA PHE A 172 8.17 -2.54 -15.38
C PHE A 172 7.41 -3.37 -16.42
N ARG A 173 7.00 -2.75 -17.55
CA ARG A 173 6.40 -3.43 -18.70
C ARG A 173 7.35 -4.42 -19.36
N ASP A 174 8.62 -4.05 -19.53
CA ASP A 174 9.62 -4.94 -20.14
C ASP A 174 9.86 -6.17 -19.27
N ARG A 175 9.96 -6.02 -17.94
CA ARG A 175 10.02 -7.15 -17.01
C ARG A 175 8.78 -8.03 -17.11
N PHE A 176 7.59 -7.42 -17.23
CA PHE A 176 6.34 -8.17 -17.37
C PHE A 176 6.31 -8.97 -18.67
N ARG A 177 6.73 -8.37 -19.78
CA ARG A 177 6.86 -9.07 -21.08
C ARG A 177 7.79 -10.27 -20.98
N SER A 178 8.96 -10.09 -20.37
CA SER A 178 9.93 -11.18 -20.16
C SER A 178 9.36 -12.29 -19.30
N PHE A 179 8.67 -11.93 -18.22
CA PHE A 179 7.99 -12.88 -17.35
C PHE A 179 6.92 -13.68 -18.11
N LEU A 180 6.06 -13.00 -18.88
CA LEU A 180 5.03 -13.65 -19.68
C LEU A 180 5.64 -14.62 -20.71
N SER A 181 6.72 -14.18 -21.40
CA SER A 181 7.42 -15.00 -22.37
C SER A 181 8.01 -16.27 -21.74
N ALA A 182 8.57 -16.18 -20.53
CA ALA A 182 9.08 -17.33 -19.77
C ALA A 182 7.98 -18.36 -19.41
N HIS A 183 6.72 -17.90 -19.36
CA HIS A 183 5.55 -18.74 -19.11
C HIS A 183 4.78 -19.10 -20.42
N GLY A 184 5.40 -18.91 -21.58
CA GLY A 184 4.78 -19.24 -22.87
C GLY A 184 3.65 -18.28 -23.31
N VAL A 185 3.48 -17.15 -22.63
CA VAL A 185 2.42 -16.16 -22.92
C VAL A 185 2.95 -15.03 -23.76
N LYS A 186 2.38 -14.84 -24.95
CA LYS A 186 2.72 -13.72 -25.84
C LYS A 186 1.81 -12.52 -25.58
N ILE A 187 2.37 -11.33 -25.55
CA ILE A 187 1.63 -10.07 -25.42
C ILE A 187 2.11 -9.08 -26.49
N THR A 188 1.17 -8.40 -27.15
CA THR A 188 1.51 -7.37 -28.14
C THR A 188 1.93 -6.07 -27.46
N ASP A 189 2.69 -5.23 -28.15
CA ASP A 189 3.05 -3.89 -27.68
C ASP A 189 1.83 -3.01 -27.42
N LYS A 190 0.81 -3.15 -28.27
CA LYS A 190 -0.47 -2.45 -28.11
C LYS A 190 -1.15 -2.82 -26.79
N ASP A 191 -1.20 -4.11 -26.45
CA ASP A 191 -1.82 -4.57 -25.21
C ASP A 191 -0.95 -4.20 -24.01
N LEU A 192 0.37 -4.32 -24.12
CA LEU A 192 1.29 -3.96 -23.06
C LEU A 192 1.20 -2.47 -22.67
N LYS A 193 0.98 -1.57 -23.63
CA LYS A 193 0.78 -0.14 -23.38
C LYS A 193 -0.45 0.15 -22.52
N ARG A 194 -1.42 -0.75 -22.44
CA ARG A 194 -2.64 -0.62 -21.61
C ARG A 194 -2.39 -0.85 -20.13
N PHE A 195 -1.24 -1.46 -19.79
CA PHE A 195 -0.82 -1.64 -18.40
C PHE A 195 -0.18 -0.36 -17.90
N THR A 196 -0.94 0.46 -17.19
CA THR A 196 -0.52 1.79 -16.74
C THR A 196 -0.46 1.93 -15.23
N ARG A 197 -0.93 0.90 -14.49
CA ARG A 197 -0.99 0.88 -13.03
C ARG A 197 -0.62 -0.50 -12.48
N PRO A 198 -0.13 -0.61 -11.24
CA PRO A 198 0.22 -1.90 -10.62
C PRO A 198 -0.93 -2.92 -10.63
N CYS A 199 -2.18 -2.47 -10.40
CA CYS A 199 -3.35 -3.36 -10.40
C CYS A 199 -3.63 -4.01 -11.76
N HIS A 200 -3.23 -3.40 -12.87
CA HIS A 200 -3.39 -4.00 -14.20
C HIS A 200 -2.51 -5.24 -14.35
N PHE A 201 -1.28 -5.18 -13.85
CA PHE A 201 -0.36 -6.33 -13.84
C PHE A 201 -0.85 -7.40 -12.88
N ALA A 202 -1.29 -6.99 -11.68
CA ALA A 202 -1.79 -7.90 -10.64
C ALA A 202 -3.03 -8.69 -11.07
N ALA A 203 -3.89 -8.10 -11.91
CA ALA A 203 -5.14 -8.71 -12.38
C ALA A 203 -4.97 -9.58 -13.63
N PHE A 204 -3.82 -9.54 -14.31
CA PHE A 204 -3.61 -10.26 -15.55
C PHE A 204 -3.62 -11.76 -15.36
N GLY A 205 -4.21 -12.48 -16.30
CA GLY A 205 -4.14 -13.95 -16.36
C GLY A 205 -4.77 -14.64 -15.14
N CYS A 206 -5.87 -14.10 -14.59
CA CYS A 206 -6.57 -14.70 -13.45
C CYS A 206 -7.01 -16.17 -13.68
N GLY A 207 -7.12 -16.60 -14.94
CA GLY A 207 -7.45 -17.99 -15.32
C GLY A 207 -6.23 -18.89 -15.50
N ILE A 208 -5.02 -18.34 -15.46
CA ILE A 208 -3.78 -19.09 -15.69
C ILE A 208 -3.10 -19.33 -14.34
N GLN A 209 -2.94 -20.58 -13.96
CA GLN A 209 -2.26 -20.97 -12.73
C GLN A 209 -0.80 -21.27 -13.03
N VAL A 210 0.10 -20.73 -12.23
CA VAL A 210 1.52 -21.03 -12.22
C VAL A 210 1.95 -21.33 -10.79
N ALA A 211 3.01 -22.09 -10.60
CA ALA A 211 3.57 -22.32 -9.28
C ALA A 211 4.31 -21.07 -8.80
N ASP A 212 4.03 -20.65 -7.55
CA ASP A 212 4.89 -19.68 -6.86
C ASP A 212 6.20 -20.34 -6.39
N ASP A 213 7.08 -19.57 -5.78
CA ASP A 213 8.37 -20.07 -5.25
C ASP A 213 8.22 -21.18 -4.18
N ASN A 214 7.02 -21.36 -3.62
CA ASN A 214 6.69 -22.41 -2.65
C ASN A 214 5.92 -23.59 -3.27
N GLY A 215 5.74 -23.60 -4.59
CA GLY A 215 4.98 -24.60 -5.30
C GLY A 215 3.46 -24.46 -5.24
N ASN A 216 2.93 -23.36 -4.65
CA ASN A 216 1.48 -23.14 -4.60
C ASN A 216 1.00 -22.59 -5.94
N GLY A 217 -0.18 -23.07 -6.37
CA GLY A 217 -0.85 -22.53 -7.55
C GLY A 217 -1.33 -21.09 -7.30
N VAL A 218 -0.79 -20.16 -8.07
CA VAL A 218 -1.21 -18.75 -8.05
C VAL A 218 -1.48 -18.27 -9.48
N HIS A 219 -2.38 -17.29 -9.65
CA HIS A 219 -2.61 -16.77 -10.99
C HIS A 219 -1.42 -15.92 -11.49
N LEU A 220 -1.25 -15.90 -12.81
CA LEU A 220 -0.06 -15.37 -13.49
C LEU A 220 0.32 -13.94 -13.07
N GLY A 221 -0.63 -13.01 -13.02
CA GLY A 221 -0.38 -11.63 -12.59
C GLY A 221 0.03 -11.53 -11.11
N LYS A 222 -0.53 -12.38 -10.24
CA LYS A 222 -0.09 -12.47 -8.84
C LYS A 222 1.34 -12.98 -8.76
N ALA A 223 1.69 -14.05 -9.49
CA ALA A 223 3.06 -14.58 -9.52
C ALA A 223 4.05 -13.50 -9.93
N PHE A 224 3.79 -12.77 -11.02
CA PHE A 224 4.63 -11.65 -11.44
C PHE A 224 4.79 -10.62 -10.33
N MET A 225 3.69 -10.14 -9.73
CA MET A 225 3.73 -9.08 -8.72
C MET A 225 4.43 -9.52 -7.42
N LEU A 226 4.43 -10.81 -7.10
CA LEU A 226 5.16 -11.36 -5.95
C LEU A 226 6.69 -11.28 -6.12
N GLU A 227 7.19 -11.18 -7.34
CA GLU A 227 8.61 -11.02 -7.65
C GLU A 227 9.04 -9.55 -7.76
N GLN A 228 8.08 -8.61 -7.74
CA GLN A 228 8.37 -7.21 -8.00
C GLN A 228 8.54 -6.39 -6.73
N THR A 229 9.53 -5.50 -6.77
CA THR A 229 9.65 -4.38 -5.83
C THR A 229 9.32 -3.09 -6.57
N TRP A 230 8.43 -2.29 -5.99
CA TRP A 230 8.00 -1.02 -6.57
C TRP A 230 7.58 -0.03 -5.48
N PHE A 231 7.55 1.25 -5.80
CA PHE A 231 7.10 2.31 -4.90
C PHE A 231 5.71 2.77 -5.31
N GLY A 232 4.79 2.77 -4.33
CA GLY A 232 3.41 3.16 -4.51
C GLY A 232 3.08 4.48 -3.84
N ARG A 233 2.12 5.21 -4.43
CA ARG A 233 1.56 6.45 -3.93
C ARG A 233 0.04 6.41 -3.97
N TRP A 234 -0.57 6.97 -2.95
CA TRP A 234 -1.97 7.37 -2.88
C TRP A 234 -2.03 8.81 -2.35
N SER A 235 -2.96 9.64 -2.83
CA SER A 235 -3.00 11.07 -2.49
C SER A 235 -4.42 11.54 -2.21
N THR A 236 -4.59 12.50 -1.31
CA THR A 236 -5.87 13.19 -1.05
C THR A 236 -6.15 14.33 -2.03
N GLU A 237 -5.26 14.60 -2.99
CA GLU A 237 -5.42 15.64 -4.02
C GLU A 237 -6.73 15.48 -4.80
N ASN A 238 -7.04 14.24 -5.19
CA ASN A 238 -8.30 13.91 -5.88
C ASN A 238 -8.93 12.67 -5.24
N PRO A 239 -9.59 12.80 -4.08
CA PRO A 239 -10.11 11.68 -3.31
C PRO A 239 -11.06 10.79 -4.11
N ARG A 240 -11.92 11.37 -4.94
CA ARG A 240 -12.87 10.61 -5.77
C ARG A 240 -12.17 9.73 -6.81
N ALA A 241 -11.12 10.25 -7.45
CA ALA A 241 -10.34 9.46 -8.40
C ALA A 241 -9.56 8.34 -7.69
N GLU A 242 -9.04 8.61 -6.49
CA GLU A 242 -8.35 7.61 -5.69
C GLU A 242 -9.31 6.51 -5.20
N GLU A 243 -10.49 6.87 -4.70
CA GLU A 243 -11.52 5.93 -4.29
C GLU A 243 -12.01 5.07 -5.47
N LYS A 244 -12.20 5.68 -6.63
CA LYS A 244 -12.53 4.95 -7.85
C LYS A 244 -11.44 3.94 -8.21
N ARG A 245 -10.16 4.35 -8.20
CA ARG A 245 -9.03 3.46 -8.45
C ARG A 245 -8.97 2.32 -7.46
N TYR A 246 -9.23 2.63 -6.19
CA TYR A 246 -9.26 1.63 -5.14
C TYR A 246 -10.40 0.61 -5.36
N ALA A 247 -11.63 1.08 -5.63
CA ALA A 247 -12.76 0.21 -5.91
C ALA A 247 -12.50 -0.66 -7.15
N GLU A 248 -11.96 -0.09 -8.22
CA GLU A 248 -11.55 -0.83 -9.42
C GLU A 248 -10.51 -1.92 -9.09
N ALA A 249 -9.49 -1.59 -8.30
CA ALA A 249 -8.43 -2.53 -7.93
C ALA A 249 -8.95 -3.63 -6.99
N TYR A 250 -9.76 -3.27 -6.00
CA TYR A 250 -10.29 -4.19 -4.99
C TYR A 250 -11.34 -5.13 -5.57
N ASN A 251 -12.36 -4.56 -6.25
CA ASN A 251 -13.43 -5.34 -6.86
C ASN A 251 -13.01 -5.92 -8.21
N ARG A 252 -11.85 -5.51 -8.73
CA ARG A 252 -11.41 -5.82 -10.10
C ARG A 252 -12.38 -5.38 -11.18
N GLU A 253 -13.33 -4.52 -10.82
CA GLU A 253 -14.28 -3.92 -11.74
C GLU A 253 -13.57 -2.83 -12.55
N GLY A 254 -13.83 -2.77 -13.86
CA GLY A 254 -13.21 -1.76 -14.72
C GLY A 254 -11.71 -1.97 -15.03
N ILE A 255 -11.04 -2.94 -14.42
CA ILE A 255 -9.70 -3.33 -14.83
C ILE A 255 -9.81 -4.01 -16.21
N PRO A 256 -9.13 -3.49 -17.26
CA PRO A 256 -9.31 -3.97 -18.64
C PRO A 256 -9.15 -5.47 -18.84
N HIS A 257 -8.49 -6.15 -17.89
CA HIS A 257 -8.17 -7.58 -17.94
C HIS A 257 -9.00 -8.44 -16.99
N ALA A 258 -9.68 -7.88 -15.97
CA ALA A 258 -10.55 -8.62 -15.08
C ALA A 258 -11.93 -8.90 -15.72
N SER A 259 -12.46 -7.92 -16.45
CA SER A 259 -13.72 -8.09 -17.22
C SER A 259 -13.55 -9.03 -18.42
N ARG A 260 -12.32 -9.27 -18.88
CA ARG A 260 -11.99 -10.19 -19.97
C ARG A 260 -11.58 -11.60 -19.47
N ARG A 261 -12.06 -12.02 -18.31
CA ARG A 261 -11.87 -13.42 -17.84
C ARG A 261 -12.11 -14.45 -18.94
N ARG A 262 -13.06 -14.21 -19.82
CA ARG A 262 -13.39 -15.09 -20.96
C ARG A 262 -12.50 -14.86 -22.19
N GLN A 263 -12.03 -13.63 -22.43
CA GLN A 263 -11.23 -13.31 -23.62
C GLN A 263 -9.73 -13.62 -23.45
N ALA A 264 -9.16 -13.43 -22.26
CA ALA A 264 -7.77 -13.84 -22.02
C ALA A 264 -7.59 -15.35 -22.12
N VAL A 265 -8.57 -16.13 -21.62
CA VAL A 265 -8.62 -17.59 -21.80
C VAL A 265 -8.82 -17.96 -23.26
N ALA A 266 -9.64 -17.22 -24.02
CA ALA A 266 -9.85 -17.48 -25.45
C ALA A 266 -8.59 -17.21 -26.28
N VAL A 267 -7.94 -16.08 -26.07
CA VAL A 267 -6.67 -15.73 -26.80
C VAL A 267 -5.54 -16.71 -26.48
N LEU A 268 -5.48 -17.22 -25.25
CA LEU A 268 -4.49 -18.23 -24.87
C LEU A 268 -4.84 -19.60 -25.45
N ASN A 269 -6.13 -19.98 -25.43
CA ASN A 269 -6.56 -21.25 -26.02
C ASN A 269 -6.42 -21.28 -27.55
N GLU A 270 -6.54 -20.14 -28.23
CA GLU A 270 -6.27 -20.05 -29.66
C GLU A 270 -4.78 -20.17 -29.99
N ASN A 271 -3.90 -19.65 -29.12
CA ASN A 271 -2.45 -19.74 -29.30
C ASN A 271 -1.84 -21.10 -28.91
N TYR A 272 -2.56 -21.94 -28.14
CA TYR A 272 -2.16 -23.30 -27.79
C TYR A 272 -2.71 -24.39 -28.73
N LYS A 273 -3.52 -24.02 -29.73
CA LYS A 273 -4.07 -24.96 -30.74
C LYS A 273 -3.29 -25.02 -32.03
N ASN A 274 -2.17 -24.27 -32.14
CA ASN A 274 -1.29 -24.29 -33.30
C ASN A 274 0.10 -24.78 -32.95
#